data_1d254351bfd592d6a342d5ec8905bd4a
#
_entry.id   1d254351bfd592d6a342d5ec8905bd4a
#
_cell.length_a   1.000
_cell.length_b   1.000
_cell.length_c   1.000
_cell.angle_alpha   90.00
_cell.angle_beta   90.00
_cell.angle_gamma   90.00
#
_symmetry.space_group_name_H-M   'P 1'
#
loop_
_entity.id
_entity.type
_entity.pdbx_description
1 polymer ?
#
loop_
_entity_poly.entity_id
_entity_poly.type
_entity_poly.pdbx_seq_one_letter_code
_entity_poly.pdbx_strand_id
1 'polypeptide(L)'
;MITNLSDDLSAMSLEGVHLTLTSEAGDVNILRGVDLSVTTGEAVGIVGPSGGGKSTMMMVIAGLERASFGTVKTAGIDLAHLTEDALALFRRDNIGIVFQDFHLFPTMTALENVAIPLELAENPDTRNNAFDRAKEQLYSVGLGDRLLHYPSQLSGGEQQRVAVARAFVASPKILLADEPTGNLDGETGKIIVDLLFDLHERVGTTMLLISHDQTLATRCDRVVTLADGRIVDEHLGEGPRG
;
A
#
# COMPACT_ATOMS: atom_id res chain seq x y z
N MET A 1 1.76 27.12 -23.75
CA MET A 1 1.30 26.11 -22.82
C MET A 1 2.42 25.89 -21.81
N ILE A 2 2.25 26.40 -20.61
CA ILE A 2 3.20 26.18 -19.51
C ILE A 2 2.73 24.89 -18.87
N THR A 3 3.33 23.76 -19.21
CA THR A 3 3.16 22.49 -18.51
C THR A 3 3.72 22.71 -17.12
N ASN A 4 2.89 22.58 -16.09
CA ASN A 4 3.30 22.71 -14.69
C ASN A 4 4.36 21.63 -14.39
N LEU A 5 5.58 22.05 -14.12
CA LEU A 5 6.70 21.19 -13.67
C LEU A 5 6.40 20.44 -12.34
N SER A 6 5.28 20.75 -11.68
CA SER A 6 4.84 20.08 -10.42
C SER A 6 4.12 18.75 -10.66
N ASP A 7 3.55 18.51 -11.84
CA ASP A 7 2.83 17.25 -12.16
C ASP A 7 3.79 16.06 -12.39
N ASP A 8 5.05 16.33 -12.77
CA ASP A 8 6.04 15.27 -13.09
C ASP A 8 6.66 14.59 -11.84
N LEU A 9 6.44 15.14 -10.65
CA LEU A 9 6.99 14.63 -9.38
C LEU A 9 5.95 13.94 -8.48
N SER A 10 4.66 14.00 -8.81
CA SER A 10 3.60 13.42 -7.99
C SER A 10 3.38 11.95 -8.30
N ALA A 11 3.61 11.08 -7.30
CA ALA A 11 3.31 9.65 -7.40
C ALA A 11 1.81 9.37 -7.24
N MET A 12 1.12 10.15 -6.39
CA MET A 12 -0.32 10.04 -6.16
C MET A 12 -0.92 11.44 -6.06
N SER A 13 -2.07 11.67 -6.71
CA SER A 13 -2.83 12.92 -6.64
C SER A 13 -4.32 12.64 -6.58
N LEU A 14 -4.98 13.21 -5.57
CA LEU A 14 -6.43 13.24 -5.41
C LEU A 14 -6.86 14.71 -5.47
N GLU A 15 -7.82 15.03 -6.32
CA GLU A 15 -8.34 16.39 -6.50
C GLU A 15 -9.87 16.38 -6.35
N GLY A 16 -10.35 16.94 -5.23
CA GLY A 16 -11.77 17.02 -4.91
C GLY A 16 -12.44 15.64 -4.88
N VAL A 17 -11.79 14.61 -4.36
CA VAL A 17 -12.27 13.23 -4.45
C VAL A 17 -13.41 12.98 -3.49
N HIS A 18 -14.53 12.49 -4.03
CA HIS A 18 -15.70 12.02 -3.29
C HIS A 18 -15.92 10.53 -3.54
N LEU A 19 -16.37 9.81 -2.51
CA LEU A 19 -16.90 8.48 -2.66
C LEU A 19 -18.20 8.33 -1.87
N THR A 20 -19.25 7.95 -2.57
CA THR A 20 -20.56 7.63 -2.00
C THR A 20 -20.86 6.17 -2.31
N LEU A 21 -21.09 5.38 -1.28
CA LEU A 21 -21.56 4.00 -1.42
C LEU A 21 -23.07 3.97 -1.24
N THR A 22 -23.77 3.41 -2.21
CA THR A 22 -25.22 3.23 -2.16
C THR A 22 -25.55 1.86 -1.57
N SER A 23 -26.37 1.83 -0.55
CA SER A 23 -26.89 0.62 0.08
C SER A 23 -28.41 0.66 0.19
N GLU A 24 -29.04 -0.47 0.53
CA GLU A 24 -30.48 -0.53 0.81
C GLU A 24 -30.92 0.41 1.96
N ALA A 25 -30.01 0.75 2.85
CA ALA A 25 -30.23 1.69 3.97
C ALA A 25 -30.03 3.16 3.59
N GLY A 26 -29.64 3.44 2.34
CA GLY A 26 -29.37 4.78 1.82
C GLY A 26 -27.93 5.02 1.42
N ASP A 27 -27.64 6.23 0.97
CA ASP A 27 -26.32 6.66 0.53
C ASP A 27 -25.43 7.04 1.73
N VAL A 28 -24.20 6.50 1.73
CA VAL A 28 -23.19 6.83 2.73
C VAL A 28 -22.01 7.51 2.03
N ASN A 29 -21.79 8.78 2.37
CA ASN A 29 -20.66 9.57 1.86
C ASN A 29 -19.40 9.25 2.68
N ILE A 30 -18.51 8.45 2.12
CA ILE A 30 -17.27 8.00 2.77
C ILE A 30 -16.16 9.04 2.60
N LEU A 31 -15.95 9.54 1.36
CA LEU A 31 -14.99 10.61 1.07
C LEU A 31 -15.76 11.85 0.61
N ARG A 32 -15.31 13.04 1.06
CA ARG A 32 -16.07 14.27 0.95
C ARG A 32 -15.21 15.44 0.48
N GLY A 33 -14.63 15.32 -0.73
CA GLY A 33 -13.74 16.32 -1.31
C GLY A 33 -12.34 16.22 -0.71
N VAL A 34 -11.68 15.09 -0.93
CA VAL A 34 -10.30 14.87 -0.49
C VAL A 34 -9.35 15.41 -1.54
N ASP A 35 -8.46 16.30 -1.11
CA ASP A 35 -7.32 16.80 -1.88
C ASP A 35 -6.03 16.28 -1.21
N LEU A 36 -5.21 15.51 -1.95
CA LEU A 36 -3.94 14.96 -1.46
C LEU A 36 -2.97 14.84 -2.61
N SER A 37 -1.75 15.32 -2.43
CA SER A 37 -0.65 15.07 -3.36
C SER A 37 0.51 14.43 -2.61
N VAL A 38 1.07 13.34 -3.15
CA VAL A 38 2.21 12.62 -2.59
C VAL A 38 3.32 12.59 -3.62
N THR A 39 4.50 13.05 -3.23
CA THR A 39 5.67 13.12 -4.11
C THR A 39 6.31 11.74 -4.29
N THR A 40 6.95 11.49 -5.42
CA THR A 40 7.68 10.24 -5.67
C THR A 40 8.77 10.04 -4.62
N GLY A 41 8.79 8.87 -3.99
CA GLY A 41 9.72 8.49 -2.93
C GLY A 41 9.33 8.98 -1.53
N GLU A 42 8.25 9.76 -1.40
CA GLU A 42 7.76 10.24 -0.11
C GLU A 42 7.04 9.12 0.67
N ALA A 43 7.23 9.08 1.99
CA ALA A 43 6.44 8.29 2.92
C ALA A 43 5.40 9.19 3.61
N VAL A 44 4.11 8.89 3.43
CA VAL A 44 3.01 9.64 4.05
C VAL A 44 2.23 8.75 5.01
N GLY A 45 2.15 9.18 6.28
CA GLY A 45 1.32 8.56 7.29
C GLY A 45 -0.10 9.11 7.26
N ILE A 46 -1.11 8.24 7.23
CA ILE A 46 -2.52 8.62 7.32
C ILE A 46 -3.07 8.17 8.66
N VAL A 47 -3.48 9.12 9.48
CA VAL A 47 -4.06 8.90 10.80
C VAL A 47 -5.50 9.39 10.86
N GLY A 48 -6.21 9.07 11.93
CA GLY A 48 -7.57 9.53 12.19
C GLY A 48 -8.47 8.46 12.78
N PRO A 49 -9.71 8.81 13.17
CA PRO A 49 -10.63 7.90 13.83
C PRO A 49 -11.00 6.70 12.94
N SER A 50 -11.41 5.59 13.58
CA SER A 50 -11.98 4.46 12.87
C SER A 50 -13.24 4.90 12.13
N GLY A 51 -13.43 4.39 10.90
CA GLY A 51 -14.54 4.82 10.04
C GLY A 51 -14.33 6.18 9.36
N GLY A 52 -13.18 6.86 9.56
CA GLY A 52 -12.88 8.16 8.95
C GLY A 52 -12.63 8.16 7.44
N GLY A 53 -12.62 6.97 6.78
CA GLY A 53 -12.44 6.84 5.33
C GLY A 53 -11.02 6.47 4.89
N LYS A 54 -10.08 6.19 5.82
CA LYS A 54 -8.65 5.94 5.51
C LYS A 54 -8.44 4.75 4.56
N SER A 55 -8.93 3.56 4.92
CA SER A 55 -8.81 2.37 4.07
C SER A 55 -9.55 2.55 2.75
N THR A 56 -10.69 3.24 2.75
CA THR A 56 -11.43 3.54 1.53
C THR A 56 -10.65 4.47 0.61
N MET A 57 -10.00 5.51 1.15
CA MET A 57 -9.11 6.38 0.37
C MET A 57 -7.95 5.58 -0.24
N MET A 58 -7.35 4.68 0.52
CA MET A 58 -6.32 3.77 0.00
C MET A 58 -6.84 2.89 -1.14
N MET A 59 -8.07 2.34 -1.02
CA MET A 59 -8.68 1.54 -2.08
C MET A 59 -8.92 2.35 -3.36
N VAL A 60 -9.30 3.63 -3.22
CA VAL A 60 -9.45 4.55 -4.36
C VAL A 60 -8.11 4.81 -5.04
N ILE A 61 -7.05 5.07 -4.27
CA ILE A 61 -5.67 5.24 -4.78
C ILE A 61 -5.19 3.97 -5.50
N ALA A 62 -5.52 2.80 -4.97
CA ALA A 62 -5.19 1.51 -5.58
C ALA A 62 -6.02 1.17 -6.84
N GLY A 63 -7.07 1.94 -7.15
CA GLY A 63 -8.03 1.59 -8.20
C GLY A 63 -8.82 0.32 -7.88
N LEU A 64 -9.01 0.00 -6.60
CA LEU A 64 -9.90 -1.06 -6.12
C LEU A 64 -11.33 -0.55 -5.93
N GLU A 65 -11.47 0.74 -5.66
CA GLU A 65 -12.74 1.46 -5.60
C GLU A 65 -12.70 2.65 -6.54
N ARG A 66 -13.83 2.98 -7.16
CA ARG A 66 -13.94 4.13 -8.06
C ARG A 66 -14.47 5.34 -7.32
N ALA A 67 -13.79 6.47 -7.42
CA ALA A 67 -14.32 7.74 -6.94
C ALA A 67 -15.65 8.04 -7.62
N SER A 68 -16.64 8.53 -6.83
CA SER A 68 -17.92 8.98 -7.37
C SER A 68 -17.80 10.33 -8.07
N PHE A 69 -16.80 11.14 -7.64
CA PHE A 69 -16.49 12.45 -8.22
C PHE A 69 -15.04 12.84 -7.88
N GLY A 70 -14.47 13.75 -8.67
CA GLY A 70 -13.07 14.19 -8.52
C GLY A 70 -12.11 13.42 -9.43
N THR A 71 -10.83 13.74 -9.33
CA THR A 71 -9.76 13.13 -10.14
C THR A 71 -8.81 12.32 -9.25
N VAL A 72 -8.47 11.13 -9.69
CA VAL A 72 -7.49 10.25 -9.01
C VAL A 72 -6.41 9.86 -10.00
N LYS A 73 -5.19 10.33 -9.74
CA LYS A 73 -4.00 9.92 -10.49
C LYS A 73 -3.08 9.13 -9.58
N THR A 74 -2.61 7.97 -10.04
CA THR A 74 -1.68 7.11 -9.31
C THR A 74 -0.60 6.62 -10.26
N ALA A 75 0.67 6.70 -9.86
CA ALA A 75 1.84 6.42 -10.71
C ALA A 75 1.80 7.18 -12.06
N GLY A 76 1.30 8.43 -12.05
CA GLY A 76 1.15 9.28 -13.24
C GLY A 76 -0.04 8.93 -14.15
N ILE A 77 -0.88 7.96 -13.77
CA ILE A 77 -2.01 7.48 -14.58
C ILE A 77 -3.33 7.93 -13.94
N ASP A 78 -4.22 8.55 -14.73
CA ASP A 78 -5.60 8.84 -14.33
C ASP A 78 -6.41 7.55 -14.36
N LEU A 79 -6.92 7.16 -13.18
CA LEU A 79 -7.63 5.88 -13.01
C LEU A 79 -9.09 5.93 -13.49
N ALA A 80 -9.68 7.13 -13.67
CA ALA A 80 -11.12 7.29 -13.94
C ALA A 80 -11.58 6.61 -15.23
N HIS A 81 -10.70 6.52 -16.22
CA HIS A 81 -11.04 6.03 -17.57
C HIS A 81 -10.56 4.59 -17.84
N LEU A 82 -9.91 3.94 -16.88
CA LEU A 82 -9.44 2.57 -17.03
C LEU A 82 -10.59 1.56 -16.87
N THR A 83 -10.60 0.53 -17.69
CA THR A 83 -11.46 -0.64 -17.50
C THR A 83 -10.98 -1.47 -16.30
N GLU A 84 -11.80 -2.39 -15.80
CA GLU A 84 -11.40 -3.28 -14.69
C GLU A 84 -10.16 -4.12 -15.04
N ASP A 85 -10.06 -4.61 -16.26
CA ASP A 85 -8.88 -5.35 -16.75
C ASP A 85 -7.64 -4.44 -16.75
N ALA A 86 -7.78 -3.19 -17.25
CA ALA A 86 -6.69 -2.23 -17.24
C ALA A 86 -6.28 -1.82 -15.82
N LEU A 87 -7.23 -1.68 -14.88
CA LEU A 87 -6.95 -1.45 -13.46
C LEU A 87 -6.22 -2.65 -12.82
N ALA A 88 -6.59 -3.88 -13.17
CA ALA A 88 -5.90 -5.06 -12.68
C ALA A 88 -4.43 -5.11 -13.14
N LEU A 89 -4.16 -4.82 -14.42
CA LEU A 89 -2.81 -4.71 -14.97
C LEU A 89 -2.04 -3.54 -14.33
N PHE A 90 -2.70 -2.40 -14.17
CA PHE A 90 -2.12 -1.24 -13.50
C PHE A 90 -1.66 -1.57 -12.07
N ARG A 91 -2.52 -2.22 -11.26
CA ARG A 91 -2.18 -2.66 -9.89
C ARG A 91 -1.01 -3.62 -9.89
N ARG A 92 -1.04 -4.65 -10.75
CA ARG A 92 0.04 -5.63 -10.88
C ARG A 92 1.40 -4.97 -11.09
N ASP A 93 1.47 -3.95 -11.93
CA ASP A 93 2.72 -3.38 -12.39
C ASP A 93 3.22 -2.21 -11.52
N ASN A 94 2.35 -1.60 -10.72
CA ASN A 94 2.71 -0.36 -10.01
C ASN A 94 2.49 -0.40 -8.50
N ILE A 95 1.66 -1.31 -7.96
CA ILE A 95 1.21 -1.22 -6.57
C ILE A 95 1.55 -2.49 -5.78
N GLY A 96 2.18 -2.30 -4.62
CA GLY A 96 2.26 -3.30 -3.56
C GLY A 96 1.27 -2.93 -2.44
N ILE A 97 0.56 -3.93 -1.88
CA ILE A 97 -0.36 -3.69 -0.77
C ILE A 97 -0.04 -4.63 0.38
N VAL A 98 0.04 -4.05 1.58
CA VAL A 98 0.15 -4.77 2.86
C VAL A 98 -1.10 -4.48 3.67
N PHE A 99 -1.87 -5.52 4.00
CA PHE A 99 -3.10 -5.43 4.79
C PHE A 99 -2.88 -5.85 6.23
N GLN A 100 -3.79 -5.46 7.11
CA GLN A 100 -3.83 -5.87 8.51
C GLN A 100 -4.01 -7.40 8.66
N ASP A 101 -4.86 -8.03 7.85
CA ASP A 101 -5.20 -9.46 7.90
C ASP A 101 -4.31 -10.34 7.01
N PHE A 102 -3.13 -9.88 6.65
CA PHE A 102 -2.11 -10.56 5.84
C PHE A 102 -2.59 -10.97 4.42
N HIS A 103 -3.81 -11.43 4.27
CA HIS A 103 -4.42 -11.92 3.01
C HIS A 103 -3.52 -12.89 2.22
N LEU A 104 -2.91 -13.84 2.94
CA LEU A 104 -2.16 -14.93 2.32
C LEU A 104 -3.11 -16.00 1.79
N PHE A 105 -2.75 -16.62 0.68
CA PHE A 105 -3.46 -17.79 0.17
C PHE A 105 -3.16 -18.99 1.07
N PRO A 106 -4.15 -19.53 1.78
CA PRO A 106 -3.91 -20.54 2.82
C PRO A 106 -3.44 -21.89 2.28
N THR A 107 -3.67 -22.16 1.00
CA THR A 107 -3.30 -23.38 0.29
C THR A 107 -1.94 -23.29 -0.42
N MET A 108 -1.28 -22.14 -0.31
CA MET A 108 0.04 -21.87 -0.90
C MET A 108 1.09 -21.70 0.20
N THR A 109 2.29 -22.17 -0.05
CA THR A 109 3.46 -21.95 0.80
C THR A 109 3.85 -20.46 0.86
N ALA A 110 4.75 -20.09 1.79
CA ALA A 110 5.30 -18.73 1.84
C ALA A 110 5.96 -18.36 0.51
N LEU A 111 6.73 -19.27 -0.09
CA LEU A 111 7.41 -19.05 -1.37
C LEU A 111 6.41 -18.81 -2.50
N GLU A 112 5.37 -19.64 -2.62
CA GLU A 112 4.32 -19.49 -3.63
C GLU A 112 3.55 -18.17 -3.44
N ASN A 113 3.17 -17.81 -2.20
CA ASN A 113 2.50 -16.54 -1.91
C ASN A 113 3.31 -15.32 -2.40
N VAL A 114 4.63 -15.35 -2.20
CA VAL A 114 5.52 -14.24 -2.63
C VAL A 114 5.77 -14.28 -4.13
N ALA A 115 5.76 -15.45 -4.78
CA ALA A 115 5.99 -15.59 -6.22
C ALA A 115 4.82 -15.07 -7.08
N ILE A 116 3.56 -15.12 -6.58
CA ILE A 116 2.35 -14.77 -7.35
C ILE A 116 2.47 -13.46 -8.16
N PRO A 117 2.88 -12.31 -7.60
CA PRO A 117 2.96 -11.07 -8.38
C PRO A 117 3.90 -11.19 -9.59
N LEU A 118 4.96 -11.98 -9.46
CA LEU A 118 5.93 -12.19 -10.53
C LEU A 118 5.44 -13.21 -11.57
N GLU A 119 4.72 -14.25 -11.15
CA GLU A 119 4.11 -15.23 -12.05
C GLU A 119 3.03 -14.61 -12.93
N LEU A 120 2.34 -13.58 -12.42
CA LEU A 120 1.33 -12.81 -13.16
C LEU A 120 1.94 -11.71 -14.03
N ALA A 121 3.27 -11.46 -13.95
CA ALA A 121 3.92 -10.43 -14.74
C ALA A 121 3.80 -10.70 -16.25
N GLU A 122 3.73 -9.63 -17.04
CA GLU A 122 3.65 -9.75 -18.49
C GLU A 122 4.97 -10.25 -19.11
N ASN A 123 6.10 -9.77 -18.54
CA ASN A 123 7.44 -10.11 -19.01
C ASN A 123 7.77 -11.60 -18.72
N PRO A 124 8.07 -12.42 -19.77
CA PRO A 124 8.43 -13.83 -19.60
C PRO A 124 9.67 -14.04 -18.71
N ASP A 125 10.67 -13.18 -18.78
CA ASP A 125 11.89 -13.31 -17.97
C ASP A 125 11.57 -13.11 -16.48
N THR A 126 10.66 -12.21 -16.15
CA THR A 126 10.17 -12.04 -14.77
C THR A 126 9.46 -13.29 -14.27
N ARG A 127 8.59 -13.89 -15.09
CA ARG A 127 7.89 -15.15 -14.75
C ARG A 127 8.85 -16.32 -14.57
N ASN A 128 9.81 -16.47 -15.46
CA ASN A 128 10.78 -17.57 -15.40
C ASN A 128 11.66 -17.53 -14.14
N ASN A 129 11.90 -16.34 -13.59
CA ASN A 129 12.70 -16.12 -12.38
C ASN A 129 11.84 -15.84 -11.12
N ALA A 130 10.52 -16.06 -11.17
CA ALA A 130 9.59 -15.69 -10.10
C ALA A 130 9.94 -16.34 -8.75
N PHE A 131 10.20 -17.64 -8.74
CA PHE A 131 10.53 -18.37 -7.53
C PHE A 131 11.90 -18.03 -6.97
N ASP A 132 12.91 -17.80 -7.80
CA ASP A 132 14.23 -17.38 -7.35
C ASP A 132 14.18 -16.00 -6.69
N ARG A 133 13.50 -15.03 -7.31
CA ARG A 133 13.28 -13.70 -6.74
C ARG A 133 12.43 -13.75 -5.46
N ALA A 134 11.38 -14.55 -5.44
CA ALA A 134 10.56 -14.75 -4.24
C ALA A 134 11.36 -15.33 -3.08
N LYS A 135 12.26 -16.29 -3.39
CA LYS A 135 13.18 -16.87 -2.42
C LYS A 135 14.14 -15.83 -1.85
N GLU A 136 14.79 -15.03 -2.70
CA GLU A 136 15.67 -13.94 -2.28
C GLU A 136 14.93 -12.93 -1.40
N GLN A 137 13.69 -12.56 -1.78
CA GLN A 137 12.86 -11.65 -1.00
C GLN A 137 12.50 -12.24 0.37
N LEU A 138 12.18 -13.53 0.48
CA LEU A 138 11.94 -14.18 1.76
C LEU A 138 13.19 -14.24 2.65
N TYR A 139 14.37 -14.46 2.07
CA TYR A 139 15.62 -14.34 2.82
C TYR A 139 15.83 -12.91 3.35
N SER A 140 15.52 -11.89 2.56
CA SER A 140 15.68 -10.48 2.96
C SER A 140 14.80 -10.08 4.15
N VAL A 141 13.65 -10.76 4.33
CA VAL A 141 12.74 -10.54 5.47
C VAL A 141 12.96 -11.56 6.61
N GLY A 142 14.06 -12.34 6.59
CA GLY A 142 14.41 -13.30 7.64
C GLY A 142 13.56 -14.57 7.68
N LEU A 143 13.02 -15.02 6.52
CA LEU A 143 12.17 -16.20 6.38
C LEU A 143 12.78 -17.29 5.49
N GLY A 144 14.12 -17.32 5.34
CA GLY A 144 14.80 -18.32 4.53
C GLY A 144 14.53 -19.77 4.94
N ASP A 145 14.29 -20.03 6.23
CA ASP A 145 13.98 -21.37 6.75
C ASP A 145 12.47 -21.70 6.72
N ARG A 146 11.65 -20.80 6.18
CA ARG A 146 10.17 -20.89 6.16
C ARG A 146 9.59 -21.00 4.76
N LEU A 147 10.40 -21.13 3.73
CA LEU A 147 9.97 -21.08 2.31
C LEU A 147 8.78 -21.98 2.00
N LEU A 148 8.80 -23.21 2.50
CA LEU A 148 7.82 -24.26 2.23
C LEU A 148 6.71 -24.36 3.30
N HIS A 149 6.67 -23.44 4.27
CA HIS A 149 5.63 -23.42 5.28
C HIS A 149 4.33 -22.80 4.71
N TYR A 150 3.21 -23.38 5.07
CA TYR A 150 1.90 -22.82 4.80
C TYR A 150 1.55 -21.74 5.84
N PRO A 151 0.66 -20.79 5.55
CA PRO A 151 0.25 -19.75 6.49
C PRO A 151 -0.16 -20.29 7.87
N SER A 152 -0.86 -21.43 7.93
CA SER A 152 -1.25 -22.07 9.19
C SER A 152 -0.10 -22.57 10.06
N GLN A 153 1.12 -22.64 9.51
CA GLN A 153 2.34 -23.09 10.19
C GLN A 153 3.24 -21.90 10.61
N LEU A 154 2.82 -20.68 10.31
CA LEU A 154 3.55 -19.45 10.56
C LEU A 154 2.89 -18.65 11.69
N SER A 155 3.71 -18.02 12.54
CA SER A 155 3.23 -17.04 13.50
C SER A 155 2.65 -15.81 12.78
N GLY A 156 1.85 -14.97 13.47
CA GLY A 156 1.30 -13.75 12.90
C GLY A 156 2.38 -12.82 12.33
N GLY A 157 3.49 -12.63 13.04
CA GLY A 157 4.61 -11.83 12.56
C GLY A 157 5.34 -12.44 11.36
N GLU A 158 5.44 -13.80 11.28
CA GLU A 158 5.97 -14.46 10.09
C GLU A 158 5.02 -14.31 8.90
N GLN A 159 3.71 -14.44 9.09
CA GLN A 159 2.71 -14.21 8.04
C GLN A 159 2.76 -12.77 7.52
N GLN A 160 2.91 -11.78 8.41
CA GLN A 160 3.04 -10.39 8.00
C GLN A 160 4.34 -10.15 7.22
N ARG A 161 5.47 -10.76 7.61
CA ARG A 161 6.70 -10.69 6.81
C ARG A 161 6.55 -11.32 5.44
N VAL A 162 5.78 -12.41 5.29
CA VAL A 162 5.42 -12.97 3.98
C VAL A 162 4.59 -11.97 3.16
N ALA A 163 3.59 -11.32 3.79
CA ALA A 163 2.76 -10.30 3.12
C ALA A 163 3.59 -9.09 2.67
N VAL A 164 4.52 -8.62 3.51
CA VAL A 164 5.48 -7.55 3.16
C VAL A 164 6.38 -8.00 2.00
N ALA A 165 6.96 -9.20 2.07
CA ALA A 165 7.79 -9.74 0.99
C ALA A 165 7.02 -9.81 -0.33
N ARG A 166 5.77 -10.27 -0.31
CA ARG A 166 4.87 -10.32 -1.48
C ARG A 166 4.63 -8.93 -2.06
N ALA A 167 4.41 -7.93 -1.21
CA ALA A 167 4.15 -6.56 -1.67
C ALA A 167 5.36 -5.93 -2.36
N PHE A 168 6.57 -6.25 -1.93
CA PHE A 168 7.81 -5.67 -2.47
C PHE A 168 8.47 -6.46 -3.60
N VAL A 169 8.14 -7.76 -3.79
CA VAL A 169 8.86 -8.65 -4.72
C VAL A 169 8.87 -8.17 -6.17
N ALA A 170 7.80 -7.46 -6.58
CA ALA A 170 7.69 -6.87 -7.92
C ALA A 170 8.37 -5.48 -8.03
N SER A 171 8.98 -4.96 -6.95
CA SER A 171 9.56 -3.62 -6.89
C SER A 171 8.53 -2.54 -7.27
N PRO A 172 7.41 -2.44 -6.54
CA PRO A 172 6.33 -1.53 -6.89
C PRO A 172 6.76 -0.07 -6.79
N LYS A 173 6.16 0.81 -7.62
CA LYS A 173 6.35 2.26 -7.52
C LYS A 173 5.70 2.83 -6.26
N ILE A 174 4.59 2.22 -5.83
CA ILE A 174 3.77 2.66 -4.70
C ILE A 174 3.51 1.48 -3.78
N LEU A 175 3.77 1.68 -2.50
CA LEU A 175 3.39 0.78 -1.43
C LEU A 175 2.23 1.39 -0.64
N LEU A 176 1.17 0.63 -0.47
CA LEU A 176 0.03 0.96 0.35
C LEU A 176 0.01 0.01 1.55
N ALA A 177 0.04 0.51 2.77
CA ALA A 177 0.03 -0.29 3.99
C ALA A 177 -1.16 0.13 4.86
N ASP A 178 -2.12 -0.77 5.06
CA ASP A 178 -3.31 -0.55 5.89
C ASP A 178 -3.16 -1.29 7.22
N GLU A 179 -2.92 -0.54 8.30
CA GLU A 179 -2.76 -1.06 9.67
C GLU A 179 -1.81 -2.28 9.75
N PRO A 180 -0.57 -2.20 9.19
CA PRO A 180 0.28 -3.39 8.97
C PRO A 180 0.71 -4.09 10.26
N THR A 181 0.45 -3.50 11.42
CA THR A 181 0.78 -4.04 12.75
C THR A 181 -0.44 -4.28 13.63
N GLY A 182 -1.65 -4.04 13.13
CA GLY A 182 -2.88 -4.06 13.93
C GLY A 182 -3.20 -5.40 14.60
N ASN A 183 -2.71 -6.51 14.06
CA ASN A 183 -2.91 -7.87 14.56
C ASN A 183 -1.67 -8.46 15.27
N LEU A 184 -0.66 -7.61 15.61
CA LEU A 184 0.61 -8.05 16.17
C LEU A 184 0.82 -7.46 17.57
N ASP A 185 1.62 -8.14 18.38
CA ASP A 185 2.14 -7.58 19.63
C ASP A 185 3.15 -6.44 19.34
N GLY A 186 3.41 -5.62 20.35
CA GLY A 186 4.21 -4.41 20.18
C GLY A 186 5.65 -4.65 19.71
N GLU A 187 6.32 -5.74 20.13
CA GLU A 187 7.68 -6.06 19.70
C GLU A 187 7.70 -6.54 18.25
N THR A 188 6.79 -7.46 17.90
CA THR A 188 6.63 -7.94 16.52
C THR A 188 6.20 -6.82 15.59
N GLY A 189 5.29 -5.94 16.03
CA GLY A 189 4.86 -4.78 15.28
C GLY A 189 6.03 -3.86 14.91
N LYS A 190 6.91 -3.57 15.88
CA LYS A 190 8.10 -2.74 15.64
C LYS A 190 9.00 -3.33 14.57
N ILE A 191 9.25 -4.65 14.59
CA ILE A 191 10.06 -5.35 13.57
C ILE A 191 9.44 -5.18 12.18
N ILE A 192 8.11 -5.28 12.06
CA ILE A 192 7.42 -5.11 10.76
C ILE A 192 7.55 -3.68 10.26
N VAL A 193 7.40 -2.69 11.15
CA VAL A 193 7.57 -1.27 10.78
C VAL A 193 8.99 -0.99 10.30
N ASP A 194 10.00 -1.41 11.07
CA ASP A 194 11.41 -1.23 10.69
C ASP A 194 11.65 -1.86 9.31
N LEU A 195 11.15 -3.08 9.07
CA LEU A 195 11.26 -3.76 7.79
C LEU A 195 10.59 -2.99 6.64
N LEU A 196 9.40 -2.41 6.87
CA LEU A 196 8.68 -1.61 5.86
C LEU A 196 9.49 -0.38 5.46
N PHE A 197 10.04 0.37 6.42
CA PHE A 197 10.86 1.54 6.15
C PHE A 197 12.19 1.18 5.50
N ASP A 198 12.88 0.13 5.94
CA ASP A 198 14.12 -0.34 5.32
C ASP A 198 13.91 -0.73 3.85
N LEU A 199 12.79 -1.42 3.54
CA LEU A 199 12.46 -1.80 2.16
C LEU A 199 12.05 -0.59 1.33
N HIS A 200 11.26 0.34 1.89
CA HIS A 200 10.89 1.61 1.25
C HIS A 200 12.14 2.39 0.81
N GLU A 201 13.11 2.60 1.70
CA GLU A 201 14.34 3.31 1.39
C GLU A 201 15.18 2.60 0.33
N ARG A 202 15.37 1.26 0.47
CA ARG A 202 16.19 0.47 -0.47
C ARG A 202 15.63 0.43 -1.87
N VAL A 203 14.29 0.37 -2.01
CA VAL A 203 13.62 0.27 -3.32
C VAL A 203 13.32 1.64 -3.89
N GLY A 204 13.25 2.68 -3.04
CA GLY A 204 12.84 4.04 -3.44
C GLY A 204 11.36 4.12 -3.80
N THR A 205 10.53 3.26 -3.22
CA THR A 205 9.08 3.23 -3.47
C THR A 205 8.39 4.38 -2.75
N THR A 206 7.29 4.93 -3.28
CA THR A 206 6.45 5.89 -2.57
C THR A 206 5.55 5.14 -1.61
N MET A 207 5.43 5.55 -0.35
CA MET A 207 4.67 4.82 0.66
C MET A 207 3.50 5.62 1.22
N LEU A 208 2.32 5.00 1.30
CA LEU A 208 1.18 5.48 2.08
C LEU A 208 0.93 4.49 3.22
N LEU A 209 1.09 4.94 4.46
CA LEU A 209 0.95 4.12 5.66
C LEU A 209 -0.26 4.58 6.46
N ILE A 210 -1.29 3.75 6.54
CA ILE A 210 -2.43 3.98 7.43
C ILE A 210 -2.13 3.36 8.78
N SER A 211 -2.27 4.14 9.85
CA SER A 211 -2.14 3.64 11.21
C SER A 211 -3.02 4.44 12.18
N HIS A 212 -3.50 3.76 13.22
CA HIS A 212 -4.07 4.42 14.40
C HIS A 212 -3.01 4.80 15.43
N ASP A 213 -1.77 4.29 15.28
CA ASP A 213 -0.63 4.65 16.11
C ASP A 213 0.07 5.90 15.51
N GLN A 214 -0.11 7.03 16.19
CA GLN A 214 0.52 8.30 15.82
C GLN A 214 2.04 8.22 15.84
N THR A 215 2.63 7.48 16.80
CA THR A 215 4.09 7.32 16.90
C THR A 215 4.68 6.65 15.66
N LEU A 216 3.93 5.71 15.09
CA LEU A 216 4.33 5.05 13.87
C LEU A 216 4.21 5.98 12.66
N ALA A 217 3.12 6.74 12.59
CA ALA A 217 2.90 7.69 11.50
C ALA A 217 3.93 8.84 11.49
N THR A 218 4.43 9.28 12.66
CA THR A 218 5.47 10.34 12.73
C THR A 218 6.80 9.92 12.12
N ARG A 219 7.06 8.63 11.90
CA ARG A 219 8.25 8.15 11.18
C ARG A 219 8.18 8.43 9.67
N CYS A 220 7.01 8.72 9.13
CA CYS A 220 6.86 9.16 7.75
C CYS A 220 7.41 10.59 7.57
N ASP A 221 7.64 11.01 6.32
CA ASP A 221 8.06 12.39 6.00
C ASP A 221 6.96 13.39 6.34
N ARG A 222 5.70 12.97 6.21
CA ARG A 222 4.50 13.78 6.42
C ARG A 222 3.38 12.94 7.04
N VAL A 223 2.58 13.58 7.89
CA VAL A 223 1.40 12.97 8.52
C VAL A 223 0.17 13.76 8.12
N VAL A 224 -0.84 13.04 7.66
CA VAL A 224 -2.14 13.58 7.23
C VAL A 224 -3.23 12.99 8.11
N THR A 225 -4.08 13.83 8.67
CA THR A 225 -5.23 13.40 9.49
C THR A 225 -6.49 13.41 8.65
N LEU A 226 -7.09 12.23 8.48
CA LEU A 226 -8.38 12.04 7.81
C LEU A 226 -9.49 11.79 8.83
N ALA A 227 -10.50 12.66 8.86
CA ALA A 227 -11.67 12.52 9.70
C ALA A 227 -12.94 12.86 8.91
N ASP A 228 -14.02 12.09 9.10
CA ASP A 228 -15.29 12.27 8.41
C ASP A 228 -15.17 12.43 6.87
N GLY A 229 -14.24 11.67 6.28
CA GLY A 229 -13.99 11.69 4.84
C GLY A 229 -13.29 12.95 4.32
N ARG A 230 -12.65 13.74 5.18
CA ARG A 230 -11.93 14.98 4.84
C ARG A 230 -10.54 14.99 5.45
N ILE A 231 -9.58 15.58 4.76
CA ILE A 231 -8.30 15.94 5.38
C ILE A 231 -8.56 17.16 6.27
N VAL A 232 -8.25 17.00 7.57
CA VAL A 232 -8.49 18.03 8.60
C VAL A 232 -7.21 18.63 9.14
N ASP A 233 -6.10 17.94 8.99
CA ASP A 233 -4.77 18.41 9.42
C ASP A 233 -3.67 17.75 8.59
N GLU A 234 -2.55 18.44 8.45
CA GLU A 234 -1.36 17.97 7.76
C GLU A 234 -0.11 18.62 8.36
N HIS A 235 0.89 17.82 8.71
CA HIS A 235 2.15 18.31 9.25
C HIS A 235 3.33 17.43 8.85
N LEU A 236 4.55 17.96 8.98
CA LEU A 236 5.76 17.19 8.73
C LEU A 236 5.95 16.14 9.83
N GLY A 237 6.35 14.94 9.43
CA GLY A 237 6.80 13.90 10.34
C GLY A 237 8.28 14.07 10.69
N GLU A 238 8.86 13.04 11.32
CA GLU A 238 10.29 13.00 11.65
C GLU A 238 11.15 12.57 10.46
N GLY A 239 10.51 11.97 9.45
CA GLY A 239 11.15 11.31 8.33
C GLY A 239 11.76 9.96 8.70
N PRO A 240 12.06 9.10 7.70
CA PRO A 240 12.85 7.91 7.94
C PRO A 240 14.22 8.35 8.47
N ARG A 241 14.58 7.85 9.63
CA ARG A 241 15.88 8.15 10.23
C ARG A 241 16.93 7.32 9.52
N GLY A 242 17.85 8.00 8.87
CA GLY A 242 19.09 7.43 8.41
C GLY A 242 19.95 6.87 9.55
#